data_1847e0c9747194aaff9385232c36ef6b
#
_entry.id   1847e0c9747194aaff9385232c36ef6b
#
_cell.length_a   1.000
_cell.length_b   1.000
_cell.length_c   1.000
_cell.angle_alpha   90.00
_cell.angle_beta   90.00
_cell.angle_gamma   90.00
#
_symmetry.space_group_name_H-M   'P 1'
#
loop_
_entity.id
_entity.type
_entity.pdbx_description
1 polymer ?
#
loop_
_entity_poly.entity_id
_entity_poly.type
_entity_poly.pdbx_seq_one_letter_code
_entity_poly.pdbx_strand_id
1 'polypeptide(L)'
;MRILLTGANGYVGRRLLPELLAAGHEVICCVRDRSRIGLDLETLDKVSIWEVDFLENVPENPQVPQADVAYYLIHSMSNSTNDFDALELKSAQNFNRYMRFSGIKQVVYLSGIVNDSVLSKHLQSRKSVEDELYRGTAAVTVLRAGIIVGSGSSSFEIIRDLCEKLPVMITPKWVLTKTQPIAIRDVIKYLLGVLLREDCMGQSFDIGGPNILTYKQMLQLYAKTRGFRVWIFTVPVMTPKLSSYWLHFVTSTTYKLAANLVDSMTVEVVAKDTKLQRLLGIKPISYTDAIKLAFVKIEQNLVISSWKDSRVSGRLQGSLKEFVQVPRYGCLKDHQKIEISDEEEVMKNIWSIGGMHGWYYGNWLWKTRGHIDKLVGGVGLRRGRTHPTHLDNGDALDFWRVLLADKEQKRLLLFAEMKLPGEAWLEFSIDENRVLHQIATFRPRGLWGRLYWYAMLPFHFFIFDGMIKRIAGKN
;
A
#
# COMPACT_ATOMS: atom_id res chain seq x y z
N MET A 1 0.20 -26.55 -7.26
CA MET A 1 1.38 -26.78 -6.41
C MET A 1 1.16 -26.10 -5.06
N ARG A 2 1.87 -26.58 -4.03
CA ARG A 2 1.81 -25.98 -2.68
C ARG A 2 2.95 -24.98 -2.50
N ILE A 3 2.63 -23.78 -2.05
CA ILE A 3 3.57 -22.66 -1.97
C ILE A 3 3.62 -22.11 -0.55
N LEU A 4 4.81 -22.07 0.05
CA LEU A 4 5.06 -21.32 1.28
C LEU A 4 5.29 -19.84 0.95
N LEU A 5 4.47 -18.97 1.49
CA LEU A 5 4.60 -17.51 1.29
C LEU A 5 5.00 -16.83 2.60
N THR A 6 6.31 -16.53 2.76
CA THR A 6 6.75 -15.69 3.87
C THR A 6 6.49 -14.23 3.55
N GLY A 7 6.29 -13.40 4.57
CA GLY A 7 5.96 -11.98 4.35
C GLY A 7 4.60 -11.76 3.67
N ALA A 8 3.64 -12.68 3.84
CA ALA A 8 2.30 -12.63 3.25
C ALA A 8 1.54 -11.35 3.61
N ASN A 9 1.75 -10.77 4.79
CA ASN A 9 1.18 -9.50 5.24
C ASN A 9 1.97 -8.27 4.79
N GLY A 10 3.11 -8.44 4.11
CA GLY A 10 3.94 -7.38 3.56
C GLY A 10 3.39 -6.78 2.25
N TYR A 11 4.03 -5.70 1.77
CA TYR A 11 3.62 -4.97 0.57
C TYR A 11 3.56 -5.85 -0.70
N VAL A 12 4.61 -6.66 -0.94
CA VAL A 12 4.69 -7.56 -2.09
C VAL A 12 3.82 -8.80 -1.87
N GLY A 13 3.90 -9.41 -0.67
CA GLY A 13 3.16 -10.64 -0.36
C GLY A 13 1.65 -10.48 -0.50
N ARG A 14 1.08 -9.38 -0.02
CA ARG A 14 -0.37 -9.07 -0.18
C ARG A 14 -0.83 -8.91 -1.64
N ARG A 15 0.10 -8.60 -2.56
CA ARG A 15 -0.21 -8.46 -3.99
C ARG A 15 0.07 -9.75 -4.75
N LEU A 16 1.00 -10.55 -4.25
CA LEU A 16 1.33 -11.84 -4.86
C LEU A 16 0.29 -12.91 -4.50
N LEU A 17 -0.22 -12.90 -3.28
CA LEU A 17 -1.15 -13.91 -2.78
C LEU A 17 -2.40 -14.09 -3.67
N PRO A 18 -3.18 -13.06 -4.02
CA PRO A 18 -4.35 -13.24 -4.88
C PRO A 18 -3.99 -13.77 -6.27
N GLU A 19 -2.84 -13.40 -6.82
CA GLU A 19 -2.39 -13.90 -8.12
C GLU A 19 -1.98 -15.39 -8.07
N LEU A 20 -1.37 -15.83 -6.95
CA LEU A 20 -1.08 -17.25 -6.73
C LEU A 20 -2.36 -18.07 -6.62
N LEU A 21 -3.36 -17.59 -5.87
CA LEU A 21 -4.66 -18.25 -5.75
C LEU A 21 -5.40 -18.29 -7.08
N ALA A 22 -5.37 -17.20 -7.86
CA ALA A 22 -5.98 -17.13 -9.18
C ALA A 22 -5.31 -18.09 -10.19
N ALA A 23 -4.01 -18.35 -10.02
CA ALA A 23 -3.27 -19.35 -10.78
C ALA A 23 -3.53 -20.80 -10.32
N GLY A 24 -4.41 -21.03 -9.35
CA GLY A 24 -4.80 -22.34 -8.85
C GLY A 24 -3.77 -23.01 -7.93
N HIS A 25 -2.94 -22.21 -7.23
CA HIS A 25 -1.99 -22.73 -6.26
C HIS A 25 -2.58 -22.80 -4.86
N GLU A 26 -2.19 -23.81 -4.08
CA GLU A 26 -2.43 -23.85 -2.64
C GLU A 26 -1.36 -22.99 -1.94
N VAL A 27 -1.78 -22.02 -1.15
CA VAL A 27 -0.85 -21.11 -0.49
C VAL A 27 -0.87 -21.30 1.01
N ILE A 28 0.31 -21.46 1.60
CA ILE A 28 0.54 -21.50 3.03
C ILE A 28 1.20 -20.18 3.43
N CYS A 29 0.45 -19.33 4.10
CA CYS A 29 0.93 -18.03 4.57
C CYS A 29 1.74 -18.20 5.86
N CYS A 30 3.03 -17.87 5.82
CA CYS A 30 3.90 -17.89 7.01
C CYS A 30 3.80 -16.54 7.71
N VAL A 31 3.33 -16.53 8.95
CA VAL A 31 3.14 -15.32 9.76
C VAL A 31 3.60 -15.55 11.19
N ARG A 32 4.04 -14.49 11.87
CA ARG A 32 4.42 -14.54 13.29
C ARG A 32 3.23 -14.56 14.25
N ASP A 33 2.08 -14.08 13.78
CA ASP A 33 0.87 -13.93 14.57
C ASP A 33 -0.31 -13.96 13.59
N ARG A 34 -1.16 -14.97 13.75
CA ARG A 34 -2.33 -15.22 12.89
C ARG A 34 -3.29 -14.04 12.87
N SER A 35 -3.45 -13.36 14.00
CA SER A 35 -4.35 -12.21 14.12
C SER A 35 -3.94 -11.01 13.24
N ARG A 36 -2.67 -10.95 12.83
CA ARG A 36 -2.09 -9.85 12.05
C ARG A 36 -2.05 -10.07 10.54
N ILE A 37 -2.59 -11.18 10.06
CA ILE A 37 -2.53 -11.48 8.61
C ILE A 37 -3.36 -10.49 7.80
N GLY A 38 -4.48 -9.98 8.36
CA GLY A 38 -5.30 -8.91 7.78
C GLY A 38 -5.85 -9.25 6.40
N LEU A 39 -6.19 -10.51 6.16
CA LEU A 39 -6.92 -11.00 4.99
C LEU A 39 -8.43 -10.93 5.27
N ASP A 40 -9.23 -10.78 4.21
CA ASP A 40 -10.67 -10.96 4.30
C ASP A 40 -11.04 -12.45 4.50
N LEU A 41 -12.27 -12.70 4.96
CA LEU A 41 -12.73 -14.06 5.29
C LEU A 41 -12.69 -14.99 4.06
N GLU A 42 -13.03 -14.51 2.88
CA GLU A 42 -13.03 -15.30 1.65
C GLU A 42 -11.62 -15.75 1.26
N THR A 43 -10.63 -14.90 1.44
CA THR A 43 -9.22 -15.23 1.20
C THR A 43 -8.66 -16.13 2.30
N LEU A 44 -9.07 -15.95 3.56
CA LEU A 44 -8.67 -16.80 4.67
C LEU A 44 -9.10 -18.26 4.48
N ASP A 45 -10.29 -18.50 3.93
CA ASP A 45 -10.81 -19.84 3.65
C ASP A 45 -10.03 -20.55 2.51
N LYS A 46 -9.31 -19.81 1.68
CA LYS A 46 -8.54 -20.32 0.54
C LYS A 46 -7.06 -20.57 0.85
N VAL A 47 -6.59 -20.20 2.04
CA VAL A 47 -5.18 -20.31 2.44
C VAL A 47 -5.01 -21.13 3.71
N SER A 48 -3.87 -21.80 3.83
CA SER A 48 -3.43 -22.36 5.09
C SER A 48 -2.51 -21.35 5.79
N ILE A 49 -2.52 -21.34 7.12
CA ILE A 49 -1.66 -20.45 7.92
C ILE A 49 -0.69 -21.31 8.72
N TRP A 50 0.59 -21.02 8.54
CA TRP A 50 1.64 -21.56 9.40
C TRP A 50 2.20 -20.42 10.25
N GLU A 51 1.96 -20.53 11.56
CA GLU A 51 2.45 -19.55 12.53
C GLU A 51 3.89 -19.90 12.90
N VAL A 52 4.82 -19.02 12.54
CA VAL A 52 6.26 -19.23 12.74
C VAL A 52 6.99 -17.89 12.84
N ASP A 53 7.87 -17.76 13.85
CA ASP A 53 8.84 -16.67 13.94
C ASP A 53 10.25 -17.17 13.60
N PHE A 54 10.77 -16.76 12.46
CA PHE A 54 12.13 -17.11 12.04
C PHE A 54 13.24 -16.41 12.86
N LEU A 55 12.90 -15.59 13.84
CA LEU A 55 13.87 -15.02 14.78
C LEU A 55 14.03 -15.89 16.03
N GLU A 56 13.11 -16.83 16.28
CA GLU A 56 13.20 -17.77 17.38
C GLU A 56 14.11 -18.94 17.05
N ASN A 57 14.47 -19.72 18.09
CA ASN A 57 15.28 -20.91 17.88
C ASN A 57 14.43 -22.02 17.22
N VAL A 58 15.02 -22.66 16.21
CA VAL A 58 14.37 -23.77 15.52
C VAL A 58 14.39 -25.02 16.43
N PRO A 59 13.23 -25.64 16.70
CA PRO A 59 13.17 -26.92 17.45
C PRO A 59 13.97 -28.03 16.74
N GLU A 60 14.35 -29.07 17.46
CA GLU A 60 15.05 -30.22 16.87
C GLU A 60 14.19 -30.96 15.81
N ASN A 61 12.88 -31.09 16.08
CA ASN A 61 11.91 -31.74 15.20
C ASN A 61 10.76 -30.74 14.87
N PRO A 62 10.98 -29.76 14.00
CA PRO A 62 9.97 -28.75 13.70
C PRO A 62 8.84 -29.33 12.85
N GLN A 63 7.60 -28.99 13.17
CA GLN A 63 6.45 -29.29 12.33
C GLN A 63 6.41 -28.30 11.16
N VAL A 64 6.89 -28.71 10.01
CA VAL A 64 6.97 -27.87 8.81
C VAL A 64 5.99 -28.35 7.75
N PRO A 65 5.11 -27.48 7.23
CA PRO A 65 4.23 -27.86 6.14
C PRO A 65 5.03 -28.28 4.89
N GLN A 66 4.60 -29.34 4.24
CA GLN A 66 5.18 -29.77 2.97
C GLN A 66 4.77 -28.80 1.85
N ALA A 67 5.71 -28.41 1.02
CA ALA A 67 5.46 -27.50 -0.11
C ALA A 67 6.47 -27.75 -1.25
N ASP A 68 6.12 -27.30 -2.46
CA ASP A 68 6.98 -27.40 -3.65
C ASP A 68 7.95 -26.22 -3.76
N VAL A 69 7.46 -25.01 -3.42
CA VAL A 69 8.18 -23.73 -3.56
C VAL A 69 8.00 -22.87 -2.31
N ALA A 70 9.02 -22.12 -1.95
CA ALA A 70 8.89 -21.04 -0.96
C ALA A 70 9.25 -19.68 -1.56
N TYR A 71 8.43 -18.68 -1.26
CA TYR A 71 8.81 -17.28 -1.42
C TYR A 71 9.42 -16.75 -0.14
N TYR A 72 10.65 -16.23 -0.22
CA TYR A 72 11.27 -15.51 0.88
C TYR A 72 11.12 -14.00 0.66
N LEU A 73 10.06 -13.41 1.26
CA LEU A 73 9.74 -11.99 1.16
C LEU A 73 9.84 -11.25 2.50
N ILE A 74 10.55 -11.83 3.48
CA ILE A 74 10.79 -11.21 4.77
C ILE A 74 11.74 -10.04 4.59
N HIS A 75 11.34 -8.89 5.13
CA HIS A 75 12.15 -7.69 5.14
C HIS A 75 11.80 -6.80 6.33
N SER A 76 12.80 -6.44 7.11
CA SER A 76 12.63 -5.77 8.41
C SER A 76 13.04 -4.31 8.44
N MET A 77 12.91 -3.54 7.34
CA MET A 77 13.32 -2.12 7.26
C MET A 77 12.71 -1.21 8.35
N SER A 78 11.63 -1.64 9.01
CA SER A 78 10.90 -0.85 10.00
C SER A 78 11.36 -1.07 11.45
N ASN A 79 12.22 -2.06 11.72
CA ASN A 79 12.64 -2.35 13.09
C ASN A 79 13.68 -1.34 13.58
N SER A 80 13.48 -0.88 14.80
CA SER A 80 14.21 0.22 15.42
C SER A 80 15.60 -0.16 15.99
N THR A 81 16.09 -1.38 15.77
CA THR A 81 17.32 -1.89 16.35
C THR A 81 18.54 -1.58 15.48
N ASN A 82 19.69 -1.31 16.11
CA ASN A 82 20.96 -1.08 15.43
C ASN A 82 21.52 -2.36 14.77
N ASP A 83 20.97 -3.55 15.08
CA ASP A 83 21.41 -4.87 14.63
C ASP A 83 20.52 -5.46 13.53
N PHE A 84 19.97 -4.60 12.68
CA PHE A 84 19.11 -4.98 11.56
C PHE A 84 19.71 -6.10 10.69
N ASP A 85 20.99 -5.98 10.33
CA ASP A 85 21.69 -6.95 9.48
C ASP A 85 21.78 -8.33 10.13
N ALA A 86 22.06 -8.37 11.44
CA ALA A 86 22.14 -9.62 12.20
C ALA A 86 20.76 -10.32 12.29
N LEU A 87 19.68 -9.56 12.46
CA LEU A 87 18.33 -10.11 12.51
C LEU A 87 17.87 -10.67 11.15
N GLU A 88 18.16 -9.99 10.05
CA GLU A 88 17.83 -10.50 8.70
C GLU A 88 18.60 -11.77 8.41
N LEU A 89 19.90 -11.81 8.72
CA LEU A 89 20.73 -13.00 8.54
C LEU A 89 20.24 -14.16 9.42
N LYS A 90 19.92 -13.92 10.70
CA LYS A 90 19.36 -14.94 11.61
C LYS A 90 18.04 -15.50 11.07
N SER A 91 17.17 -14.63 10.55
CA SER A 91 15.90 -15.05 9.94
C SER A 91 16.14 -15.97 8.74
N ALA A 92 17.09 -15.66 7.86
CA ALA A 92 17.44 -16.49 6.71
C ALA A 92 18.06 -17.83 7.13
N GLN A 93 18.92 -17.86 8.15
CA GLN A 93 19.52 -19.07 8.70
C GLN A 93 18.44 -20.00 9.27
N ASN A 94 17.54 -19.48 10.07
CA ASN A 94 16.45 -20.27 10.63
C ASN A 94 15.47 -20.73 9.55
N PHE A 95 15.15 -19.88 8.57
CA PHE A 95 14.37 -20.28 7.40
C PHE A 95 15.02 -21.49 6.70
N ASN A 96 16.31 -21.44 6.39
CA ASN A 96 17.02 -22.56 5.80
C ASN A 96 16.94 -23.84 6.64
N ARG A 97 17.04 -23.72 7.98
CA ARG A 97 16.89 -24.89 8.88
C ARG A 97 15.51 -25.52 8.76
N TYR A 98 14.43 -24.71 8.78
CA TYR A 98 13.06 -25.21 8.59
C TYR A 98 12.88 -25.86 7.22
N MET A 99 13.42 -25.25 6.15
CA MET A 99 13.22 -25.72 4.78
C MET A 99 13.82 -27.12 4.52
N ARG A 100 14.75 -27.59 5.35
CA ARG A 100 15.27 -28.98 5.28
C ARG A 100 14.18 -30.04 5.52
N PHE A 101 13.09 -29.68 6.19
CA PHE A 101 11.99 -30.58 6.55
C PHE A 101 10.76 -30.38 5.66
N SER A 102 10.77 -29.44 4.72
CA SER A 102 9.59 -29.01 3.96
C SER A 102 9.44 -29.65 2.57
N GLY A 103 10.48 -30.34 2.06
CA GLY A 103 10.49 -30.91 0.71
C GLY A 103 10.57 -29.87 -0.43
N ILE A 104 10.87 -28.62 -0.13
CA ILE A 104 10.92 -27.52 -1.10
C ILE A 104 12.02 -27.73 -2.13
N LYS A 105 11.65 -27.58 -3.41
CA LYS A 105 12.55 -27.68 -4.58
C LYS A 105 13.16 -26.33 -4.96
N GLN A 106 12.41 -25.25 -4.78
CA GLN A 106 12.82 -23.90 -5.16
C GLN A 106 12.49 -22.88 -4.06
N VAL A 107 13.44 -21.98 -3.78
CA VAL A 107 13.21 -20.75 -3.00
C VAL A 107 13.30 -19.56 -3.95
N VAL A 108 12.27 -18.73 -4.00
CA VAL A 108 12.25 -17.48 -4.76
C VAL A 108 12.47 -16.32 -3.81
N TYR A 109 13.56 -15.58 -3.99
CA TYR A 109 13.94 -14.45 -3.16
C TYR A 109 13.88 -13.14 -3.94
N LEU A 110 13.21 -12.12 -3.38
CA LEU A 110 13.19 -10.76 -3.93
C LEU A 110 14.20 -9.89 -3.19
N SER A 111 15.27 -9.53 -3.89
CA SER A 111 16.41 -8.73 -3.38
C SER A 111 16.48 -7.36 -4.06
N GLY A 112 17.49 -6.56 -3.72
CA GLY A 112 17.85 -5.32 -4.40
C GLY A 112 18.99 -5.51 -5.41
N ILE A 113 19.03 -4.68 -6.46
CA ILE A 113 20.12 -4.68 -7.45
C ILE A 113 21.41 -4.22 -6.76
N VAL A 114 22.48 -4.97 -7.00
CA VAL A 114 23.82 -4.77 -6.46
C VAL A 114 24.80 -4.56 -7.61
N ASN A 115 25.20 -3.31 -7.86
CA ASN A 115 26.07 -2.97 -9.00
C ASN A 115 27.50 -2.58 -8.63
N ASP A 116 27.73 -2.06 -7.42
CA ASP A 116 29.01 -1.51 -6.99
C ASP A 116 29.75 -2.42 -6.02
N SER A 117 31.07 -2.26 -5.97
CA SER A 117 31.94 -2.86 -4.95
C SER A 117 31.71 -2.26 -3.56
N VAL A 118 31.17 -1.03 -3.49
CA VAL A 118 30.82 -0.36 -2.24
C VAL A 118 29.29 -0.36 -2.13
N LEU A 119 28.78 -1.21 -1.26
CA LEU A 119 27.35 -1.36 -1.02
C LEU A 119 26.88 -0.46 0.13
N SER A 120 25.67 0.08 0.04
CA SER A 120 25.01 0.62 1.22
C SER A 120 24.79 -0.49 2.25
N LYS A 121 24.70 -0.16 3.54
CA LYS A 121 24.43 -1.15 4.60
C LYS A 121 23.20 -2.01 4.27
N HIS A 122 22.17 -1.39 3.74
CA HIS A 122 20.96 -2.09 3.35
C HIS A 122 21.19 -3.10 2.21
N LEU A 123 21.93 -2.75 1.17
CA LEU A 123 22.28 -3.67 0.08
C LEU A 123 23.22 -4.77 0.54
N GLN A 124 24.11 -4.48 1.48
CA GLN A 124 25.00 -5.47 2.11
C GLN A 124 24.18 -6.53 2.87
N SER A 125 23.19 -6.10 3.68
CA SER A 125 22.29 -7.02 4.38
C SER A 125 21.54 -7.94 3.40
N ARG A 126 21.01 -7.38 2.30
CA ARG A 126 20.36 -8.15 1.24
C ARG A 126 21.26 -9.18 0.60
N LYS A 127 22.53 -8.82 0.37
CA LYS A 127 23.52 -9.75 -0.17
C LYS A 127 23.84 -10.87 0.82
N SER A 128 23.98 -10.54 2.11
CA SER A 128 24.20 -11.56 3.16
C SER A 128 23.05 -12.55 3.27
N VAL A 129 21.81 -12.08 3.14
CA VAL A 129 20.62 -12.96 3.08
C VAL A 129 20.64 -13.84 1.83
N GLU A 130 20.97 -13.29 0.67
CA GLU A 130 21.09 -14.04 -0.59
C GLU A 130 22.12 -15.16 -0.45
N ASP A 131 23.33 -14.83 0.06
CA ASP A 131 24.42 -15.79 0.26
C ASP A 131 24.02 -16.88 1.27
N GLU A 132 23.26 -16.55 2.31
CA GLU A 132 22.76 -17.54 3.25
C GLU A 132 21.70 -18.45 2.64
N LEU A 133 20.75 -17.93 1.85
CA LEU A 133 19.77 -18.74 1.18
C LEU A 133 20.39 -19.76 0.22
N TYR A 134 21.46 -19.39 -0.49
CA TYR A 134 22.22 -20.32 -1.34
C TYR A 134 22.88 -21.48 -0.58
N ARG A 135 23.08 -21.36 0.75
CA ARG A 135 23.59 -22.47 1.60
C ARG A 135 22.50 -23.47 1.96
N GLY A 136 21.24 -23.18 1.64
CA GLY A 136 20.11 -24.08 1.86
C GLY A 136 20.14 -25.31 0.93
N THR A 137 19.16 -26.19 1.11
CA THR A 137 19.04 -27.44 0.34
C THR A 137 18.27 -27.27 -0.97
N ALA A 138 17.42 -26.24 -1.06
CA ALA A 138 16.61 -25.97 -2.24
C ALA A 138 17.35 -25.09 -3.25
N ALA A 139 17.02 -25.19 -4.53
CA ALA A 139 17.54 -24.29 -5.56
C ALA A 139 16.99 -22.88 -5.35
N VAL A 140 17.86 -21.88 -5.34
CA VAL A 140 17.47 -20.48 -5.07
C VAL A 140 17.37 -19.70 -6.38
N THR A 141 16.23 -19.05 -6.62
CA THR A 141 16.06 -18.06 -7.70
C THR A 141 15.99 -16.69 -7.08
N VAL A 142 16.96 -15.82 -7.41
CA VAL A 142 17.01 -14.46 -6.88
C VAL A 142 16.55 -13.46 -7.93
N LEU A 143 15.55 -12.64 -7.57
CA LEU A 143 15.12 -11.50 -8.37
C LEU A 143 15.61 -10.22 -7.69
N ARG A 144 16.53 -9.50 -8.32
CA ARG A 144 17.06 -8.25 -7.82
C ARG A 144 16.36 -7.09 -8.49
N ALA A 145 15.57 -6.35 -7.73
CA ALA A 145 14.78 -5.22 -8.22
C ALA A 145 15.40 -3.88 -7.82
N GLY A 146 15.20 -2.87 -8.64
CA GLY A 146 15.39 -1.47 -8.28
C GLY A 146 14.21 -0.94 -7.46
N ILE A 147 13.91 0.35 -7.62
CA ILE A 147 12.78 1.00 -6.95
C ILE A 147 11.47 0.41 -7.45
N ILE A 148 10.70 -0.19 -6.55
CA ILE A 148 9.37 -0.71 -6.87
C ILE A 148 8.34 0.43 -6.78
N VAL A 149 7.66 0.68 -7.90
CA VAL A 149 6.65 1.74 -8.08
C VAL A 149 5.26 1.17 -7.94
N GLY A 150 4.52 1.71 -6.99
CA GLY A 150 3.12 1.35 -6.75
C GLY A 150 2.60 1.95 -5.46
N SER A 151 1.31 2.16 -5.36
CA SER A 151 0.67 2.74 -4.18
C SER A 151 1.00 1.93 -2.93
N GLY A 152 1.50 2.59 -1.88
CA GLY A 152 1.90 1.97 -0.62
C GLY A 152 3.34 1.42 -0.59
N SER A 153 4.13 1.50 -1.66
CA SER A 153 5.57 1.24 -1.55
C SER A 153 6.28 2.44 -0.92
N SER A 154 7.21 2.18 0.00
CA SER A 154 7.89 3.25 0.74
C SER A 154 8.57 4.27 -0.19
N SER A 155 9.27 3.81 -1.21
CA SER A 155 9.99 4.67 -2.16
C SER A 155 9.02 5.52 -3.00
N PHE A 156 7.91 4.95 -3.45
CA PHE A 156 6.91 5.68 -4.22
C PHE A 156 6.19 6.72 -3.36
N GLU A 157 5.87 6.39 -2.11
CA GLU A 157 5.22 7.32 -1.19
C GLU A 157 6.12 8.50 -0.83
N ILE A 158 7.43 8.30 -0.76
CA ILE A 158 8.41 9.40 -0.58
C ILE A 158 8.43 10.31 -1.80
N ILE A 159 8.51 9.76 -3.02
CA ILE A 159 8.46 10.55 -4.25
C ILE A 159 7.18 11.37 -4.31
N ARG A 160 6.05 10.75 -3.97
CA ARG A 160 4.77 11.43 -3.88
C ARG A 160 4.81 12.56 -2.87
N ASP A 161 5.24 12.28 -1.64
CA ASP A 161 5.30 13.26 -0.56
C ASP A 161 6.18 14.46 -0.93
N LEU A 162 7.33 14.23 -1.53
CA LEU A 162 8.23 15.30 -1.99
C LEU A 162 7.56 16.18 -3.05
N CYS A 163 6.99 15.57 -4.09
CA CYS A 163 6.39 16.33 -5.19
C CYS A 163 5.09 17.03 -4.79
N GLU A 164 4.30 16.44 -3.91
CA GLU A 164 3.01 17.00 -3.49
C GLU A 164 3.14 18.03 -2.36
N LYS A 165 4.23 17.99 -1.60
CA LYS A 165 4.48 18.94 -0.49
C LYS A 165 5.35 20.12 -0.90
N LEU A 166 6.29 19.91 -1.82
CA LEU A 166 7.32 20.89 -2.13
C LEU A 166 7.26 21.34 -3.59
N PRO A 167 6.70 22.52 -3.88
CA PRO A 167 6.77 23.12 -5.21
C PRO A 167 8.19 23.52 -5.60
N VAL A 168 9.04 23.80 -4.61
CA VAL A 168 10.47 24.09 -4.78
C VAL A 168 11.28 23.17 -3.88
N MET A 169 12.24 22.46 -4.46
CA MET A 169 13.11 21.54 -3.74
C MET A 169 14.58 21.94 -3.91
N ILE A 170 15.28 22.03 -2.79
CA ILE A 170 16.74 22.09 -2.75
C ILE A 170 17.23 20.68 -2.43
N THR A 171 17.95 20.06 -3.35
CA THR A 171 18.32 18.64 -3.26
C THR A 171 19.83 18.46 -3.32
N PRO A 172 20.37 17.44 -2.63
CA PRO A 172 21.78 17.07 -2.71
C PRO A 172 22.13 16.36 -4.02
N LYS A 173 23.42 16.16 -4.26
CA LYS A 173 23.92 15.54 -5.51
C LYS A 173 23.39 14.14 -5.79
N TRP A 174 23.05 13.35 -4.78
CA TRP A 174 22.52 12.00 -4.98
C TRP A 174 21.22 11.95 -5.81
N VAL A 175 20.49 13.08 -5.92
CA VAL A 175 19.32 13.15 -6.79
C VAL A 175 19.65 12.93 -8.26
N LEU A 176 20.92 13.01 -8.64
CA LEU A 176 21.43 12.74 -10.00
C LEU A 176 21.85 11.28 -10.21
N THR A 177 21.85 10.45 -9.15
CA THR A 177 22.14 9.01 -9.24
C THR A 177 21.09 8.32 -10.08
N LYS A 178 21.51 7.41 -10.95
CA LYS A 178 20.61 6.66 -11.84
C LYS A 178 20.02 5.45 -11.11
N THR A 179 18.77 5.20 -11.43
CA THR A 179 18.03 4.02 -10.97
C THR A 179 17.12 3.52 -12.09
N GLN A 180 16.71 2.28 -12.00
CA GLN A 180 15.78 1.66 -12.96
C GLN A 180 14.52 1.23 -12.24
N PRO A 181 13.50 2.12 -12.10
CA PRO A 181 12.26 1.81 -11.42
C PRO A 181 11.45 0.74 -12.14
N ILE A 182 10.76 -0.11 -11.38
CA ILE A 182 9.91 -1.19 -11.89
C ILE A 182 8.52 -1.11 -11.25
N ALA A 183 7.46 -1.32 -12.04
CA ALA A 183 6.10 -1.37 -11.51
C ALA A 183 5.88 -2.63 -10.66
N ILE A 184 5.16 -2.51 -9.55
CA ILE A 184 4.83 -3.67 -8.69
C ILE A 184 4.13 -4.78 -9.46
N ARG A 185 3.24 -4.46 -10.40
CA ARG A 185 2.57 -5.48 -11.24
C ARG A 185 3.54 -6.31 -12.07
N ASP A 186 4.63 -5.69 -12.52
CA ASP A 186 5.63 -6.40 -13.32
C ASP A 186 6.54 -7.24 -12.41
N VAL A 187 6.85 -6.76 -11.18
CA VAL A 187 7.51 -7.59 -10.15
C VAL A 187 6.71 -8.86 -9.87
N ILE A 188 5.39 -8.74 -9.72
CA ILE A 188 4.51 -9.90 -9.50
C ILE A 188 4.57 -10.87 -10.69
N LYS A 189 4.56 -10.37 -11.94
CA LYS A 189 4.70 -11.24 -13.12
C LYS A 189 6.03 -12.00 -13.12
N TYR A 190 7.14 -11.33 -12.74
CA TYR A 190 8.43 -12.01 -12.62
C TYR A 190 8.41 -13.08 -11.53
N LEU A 191 7.84 -12.77 -10.35
CA LEU A 191 7.72 -13.73 -9.25
C LEU A 191 6.91 -14.96 -9.66
N LEU A 192 5.82 -14.81 -10.39
CA LEU A 192 5.02 -15.92 -10.92
C LEU A 192 5.76 -16.67 -12.05
N GLY A 193 6.41 -15.93 -12.93
CA GLY A 193 7.02 -16.49 -14.14
C GLY A 193 8.24 -17.40 -13.87
N VAL A 194 8.89 -17.30 -12.71
CA VAL A 194 10.07 -18.11 -12.36
C VAL A 194 9.75 -19.41 -11.63
N LEU A 195 8.48 -19.66 -11.31
CA LEU A 195 8.07 -20.84 -10.52
C LEU A 195 8.46 -22.14 -11.20
N LEU A 196 9.27 -22.95 -10.53
CA LEU A 196 9.75 -24.28 -10.93
C LEU A 196 10.36 -24.35 -12.36
N ARG A 197 10.85 -23.22 -12.85
CA ARG A 197 11.57 -23.19 -14.12
C ARG A 197 13.02 -23.61 -13.92
N GLU A 198 13.45 -24.67 -14.61
CA GLU A 198 14.82 -25.17 -14.53
C GLU A 198 15.86 -24.13 -14.95
N ASP A 199 15.54 -23.32 -15.98
CA ASP A 199 16.40 -22.25 -16.48
C ASP A 199 16.51 -21.03 -15.52
N CYS A 200 15.72 -21.02 -14.44
CA CYS A 200 15.75 -20.00 -13.39
C CYS A 200 16.32 -20.52 -12.06
N MET A 201 16.36 -21.83 -11.84
CA MET A 201 16.85 -22.42 -10.60
C MET A 201 18.35 -22.20 -10.43
N GLY A 202 18.76 -21.84 -9.21
CA GLY A 202 20.16 -21.52 -8.89
C GLY A 202 20.70 -20.26 -9.55
N GLN A 203 19.84 -19.40 -10.11
CA GLN A 203 20.22 -18.21 -10.86
C GLN A 203 19.79 -16.92 -10.15
N SER A 204 20.54 -15.84 -10.37
CA SER A 204 20.18 -14.47 -9.98
C SER A 204 19.91 -13.63 -11.22
N PHE A 205 18.83 -12.85 -11.19
CA PHE A 205 18.43 -11.99 -12.28
C PHE A 205 18.13 -10.57 -11.79
N ASP A 206 18.67 -9.59 -12.50
CA ASP A 206 18.25 -8.21 -12.28
C ASP A 206 16.93 -7.95 -13.03
N ILE A 207 15.97 -7.31 -12.36
CA ILE A 207 14.69 -6.94 -12.96
C ILE A 207 14.47 -5.44 -12.86
N GLY A 208 14.08 -4.80 -13.95
CA GLY A 208 13.87 -3.35 -14.03
C GLY A 208 12.77 -3.01 -15.02
N GLY A 209 12.25 -1.80 -14.90
CA GLY A 209 11.37 -1.22 -15.92
C GLY A 209 12.14 -0.79 -17.17
N PRO A 210 11.45 -0.29 -18.21
CA PRO A 210 12.11 0.11 -19.46
C PRO A 210 12.90 1.41 -19.36
N ASN A 211 12.72 2.19 -18.28
CA ASN A 211 13.31 3.51 -18.13
C ASN A 211 14.45 3.49 -17.12
N ILE A 212 15.63 3.96 -17.53
CA ILE A 212 16.73 4.32 -16.63
C ILE A 212 16.63 5.82 -16.37
N LEU A 213 16.42 6.21 -15.11
CA LEU A 213 16.12 7.58 -14.70
C LEU A 213 16.99 7.99 -13.53
N THR A 214 17.34 9.27 -13.44
CA THR A 214 17.82 9.83 -12.18
C THR A 214 16.66 10.07 -11.22
N TYR A 215 16.93 10.15 -9.91
CA TYR A 215 15.89 10.52 -8.95
C TYR A 215 15.25 11.88 -9.29
N LYS A 216 16.03 12.83 -9.78
CA LYS A 216 15.52 14.13 -10.27
C LYS A 216 14.51 13.93 -11.40
N GLN A 217 14.83 13.10 -12.38
CA GLN A 217 13.90 12.80 -13.48
C GLN A 217 12.65 12.08 -13.00
N MET A 218 12.78 11.17 -12.03
CA MET A 218 11.62 10.49 -11.43
C MET A 218 10.67 11.48 -10.75
N LEU A 219 11.20 12.42 -9.95
CA LEU A 219 10.42 13.49 -9.32
C LEU A 219 9.73 14.38 -10.36
N GLN A 220 10.45 14.79 -11.41
CA GLN A 220 9.89 15.61 -12.50
C GLN A 220 8.81 14.89 -13.29
N LEU A 221 9.03 13.63 -13.65
CA LEU A 221 8.04 12.81 -14.35
C LEU A 221 6.80 12.55 -13.49
N TYR A 222 6.99 12.28 -12.19
CA TYR A 222 5.88 12.17 -11.26
C TYR A 222 5.04 13.45 -11.24
N ALA A 223 5.70 14.60 -11.03
CA ALA A 223 5.04 15.90 -10.98
C ALA A 223 4.27 16.19 -12.29
N LYS A 224 4.91 15.97 -13.44
CA LYS A 224 4.28 16.12 -14.76
C LYS A 224 3.06 15.23 -14.93
N THR A 225 3.15 13.94 -14.55
CA THR A 225 2.05 12.97 -14.67
C THR A 225 0.85 13.36 -13.80
N ARG A 226 1.10 13.99 -12.65
CA ARG A 226 0.07 14.46 -11.71
C ARG A 226 -0.37 15.91 -11.93
N GLY A 227 0.20 16.60 -12.92
CA GLY A 227 -0.12 17.99 -13.23
C GLY A 227 0.43 19.00 -12.23
N PHE A 228 1.52 18.65 -11.51
CA PHE A 228 2.24 19.57 -10.63
C PHE A 228 3.38 20.25 -11.37
N ARG A 229 3.76 21.45 -10.93
CA ARG A 229 5.01 22.13 -11.30
C ARG A 229 5.97 22.08 -10.12
N VAL A 230 7.11 21.45 -10.33
CA VAL A 230 8.14 21.27 -9.30
C VAL A 230 9.47 21.83 -9.81
N TRP A 231 10.09 22.70 -9.04
CA TRP A 231 11.41 23.27 -9.30
C TRP A 231 12.44 22.58 -8.44
N ILE A 232 13.46 21.97 -9.06
CA ILE A 232 14.47 21.19 -8.34
C ILE A 232 15.85 21.81 -8.57
N PHE A 233 16.40 22.39 -7.50
CA PHE A 233 17.74 22.98 -7.47
C PHE A 233 18.70 22.02 -6.77
N THR A 234 19.74 21.59 -7.46
CA THR A 234 20.73 20.67 -6.91
C THR A 234 21.91 21.47 -6.36
N VAL A 235 22.22 21.26 -5.08
CA VAL A 235 23.35 21.92 -4.39
C VAL A 235 24.49 20.94 -4.14
N PRO A 236 25.76 21.38 -4.23
CA PRO A 236 26.91 20.49 -4.09
C PRO A 236 27.15 20.02 -2.64
N VAL A 237 26.61 20.72 -1.65
CA VAL A 237 26.94 20.53 -0.23
C VAL A 237 25.69 20.20 0.59
N MET A 238 25.41 18.91 0.68
CA MET A 238 24.51 18.38 1.72
C MET A 238 25.06 17.05 2.21
N THR A 239 25.37 16.97 3.50
CA THR A 239 25.82 15.69 4.10
C THR A 239 24.68 14.68 4.10
N PRO A 240 24.93 13.37 4.05
CA PRO A 240 23.88 12.34 4.15
C PRO A 240 23.01 12.52 5.40
N LYS A 241 23.58 12.92 6.53
CA LYS A 241 22.85 13.22 7.77
C LYS A 241 21.84 14.35 7.58
N LEU A 242 22.25 15.47 7.01
CA LEU A 242 21.37 16.62 6.78
C LEU A 242 20.27 16.28 5.78
N SER A 243 20.60 15.51 4.74
CA SER A 243 19.60 14.98 3.77
C SER A 243 18.57 14.09 4.43
N SER A 244 18.99 13.23 5.36
CA SER A 244 18.09 12.32 6.10
C SER A 244 17.15 13.08 7.03
N TYR A 245 17.63 14.10 7.74
CA TYR A 245 16.78 14.98 8.56
C TYR A 245 15.77 15.75 7.71
N TRP A 246 16.22 16.29 6.58
CA TRP A 246 15.34 16.99 5.65
C TRP A 246 14.26 16.06 5.09
N LEU A 247 14.64 14.85 4.66
CA LEU A 247 13.70 13.86 4.15
C LEU A 247 12.69 13.43 5.23
N HIS A 248 13.15 13.19 6.46
CA HIS A 248 12.28 12.87 7.59
C HIS A 248 11.28 14.00 7.89
N PHE A 249 11.73 15.25 7.86
CA PHE A 249 10.89 16.40 8.15
C PHE A 249 9.81 16.63 7.07
N VAL A 250 10.16 16.38 5.82
CA VAL A 250 9.25 16.63 4.68
C VAL A 250 8.34 15.46 4.40
N THR A 251 8.76 14.25 4.65
CA THR A 251 7.99 13.03 4.34
C THR A 251 7.39 12.40 5.60
N SER A 252 6.44 11.48 5.40
CA SER A 252 5.82 10.70 6.49
C SER A 252 6.72 9.55 6.99
N THR A 253 8.00 9.54 6.63
CA THR A 253 8.93 8.47 7.00
C THR A 253 9.60 8.73 8.35
N THR A 254 9.99 7.66 9.06
CA THR A 254 10.86 7.79 10.24
C THR A 254 12.27 8.21 9.84
N TYR A 255 13.00 8.89 10.75
CA TYR A 255 14.38 9.30 10.49
C TYR A 255 15.29 8.12 10.07
N LYS A 256 15.15 6.96 10.73
CA LYS A 256 15.95 5.76 10.42
C LYS A 256 15.68 5.25 9.01
N LEU A 257 14.42 5.18 8.61
CA LEU A 257 14.03 4.80 7.26
C LEU A 257 14.56 5.82 6.23
N ALA A 258 14.42 7.12 6.51
CA ALA A 258 14.94 8.18 5.67
C ALA A 258 16.48 8.09 5.51
N ALA A 259 17.21 7.79 6.60
CA ALA A 259 18.67 7.63 6.57
C ALA A 259 19.10 6.43 5.70
N ASN A 260 18.46 5.26 5.88
CA ASN A 260 18.76 4.07 5.08
C ASN A 260 18.44 4.28 3.59
N LEU A 261 17.38 5.01 3.29
CA LEU A 261 16.99 5.30 1.92
C LEU A 261 17.94 6.30 1.26
N VAL A 262 18.33 7.37 1.95
CA VAL A 262 19.34 8.33 1.44
C VAL A 262 20.67 7.62 1.17
N ASP A 263 21.11 6.76 2.06
CA ASP A 263 22.32 5.96 1.88
C ASP A 263 22.24 5.07 0.62
N SER A 264 21.08 4.42 0.42
CA SER A 264 20.82 3.60 -0.77
C SER A 264 20.70 4.41 -2.07
N MET A 265 20.26 5.68 -1.98
CA MET A 265 20.13 6.57 -3.15
C MET A 265 21.46 7.12 -3.66
N THR A 266 22.55 6.95 -2.92
CA THR A 266 23.90 7.36 -3.36
C THR A 266 24.54 6.38 -4.34
N VAL A 267 24.00 5.17 -4.44
CA VAL A 267 24.53 4.07 -5.28
C VAL A 267 23.65 3.91 -6.52
N GLU A 268 24.28 3.70 -7.68
CA GLU A 268 23.57 3.46 -8.93
C GLU A 268 22.91 2.07 -8.92
N VAL A 269 21.60 2.02 -9.25
CA VAL A 269 20.78 0.82 -9.20
C VAL A 269 20.12 0.60 -10.57
N VAL A 270 20.85 -0.02 -11.49
CA VAL A 270 20.44 -0.31 -12.87
C VAL A 270 20.68 -1.80 -13.15
N ALA A 271 19.71 -2.46 -13.78
CA ALA A 271 19.81 -3.87 -14.17
C ALA A 271 20.95 -4.06 -15.18
N LYS A 272 21.80 -5.09 -14.95
CA LYS A 272 22.96 -5.40 -15.80
C LYS A 272 22.55 -5.96 -17.16
N ASP A 273 21.43 -6.69 -17.19
CA ASP A 273 20.92 -7.29 -18.42
C ASP A 273 19.39 -7.43 -18.39
N THR A 274 18.83 -7.89 -19.49
CA THR A 274 17.40 -8.18 -19.65
C THR A 274 17.14 -9.69 -19.91
N LYS A 275 18.03 -10.57 -19.42
CA LYS A 275 17.97 -12.01 -19.68
C LYS A 275 16.62 -12.59 -19.27
N LEU A 276 16.20 -12.36 -18.03
CA LEU A 276 14.92 -12.88 -17.52
C LEU A 276 13.71 -12.27 -18.24
N GLN A 277 13.79 -10.99 -18.60
CA GLN A 277 12.74 -10.31 -19.37
C GLN A 277 12.47 -11.02 -20.70
N ARG A 278 13.54 -11.37 -21.43
CA ARG A 278 13.45 -12.10 -22.71
C ARG A 278 12.97 -13.52 -22.49
N LEU A 279 13.49 -14.20 -21.48
CA LEU A 279 13.16 -15.58 -21.15
C LEU A 279 11.66 -15.76 -20.84
N LEU A 280 11.07 -14.82 -20.13
CA LEU A 280 9.66 -14.86 -19.74
C LEU A 280 8.73 -14.11 -20.72
N GLY A 281 9.28 -13.44 -21.74
CA GLY A 281 8.48 -12.63 -22.68
C GLY A 281 7.75 -11.43 -22.02
N ILE A 282 8.22 -10.99 -20.85
CA ILE A 282 7.59 -9.90 -20.11
C ILE A 282 7.98 -8.57 -20.74
N LYS A 283 6.98 -7.71 -20.95
CA LYS A 283 7.17 -6.32 -21.38
C LYS A 283 6.81 -5.41 -20.20
N PRO A 284 7.79 -4.92 -19.41
CA PRO A 284 7.53 -4.03 -18.30
C PRO A 284 6.96 -2.70 -18.80
N ILE A 285 6.05 -2.13 -18.00
CA ILE A 285 5.45 -0.83 -18.31
C ILE A 285 6.39 0.32 -17.95
N SER A 286 6.17 1.47 -18.59
CA SER A 286 6.96 2.68 -18.31
C SER A 286 6.75 3.20 -16.89
N TYR A 287 7.71 3.98 -16.37
CA TYR A 287 7.59 4.66 -15.08
C TYR A 287 6.34 5.56 -15.02
N THR A 288 6.06 6.27 -16.10
CA THR A 288 4.86 7.13 -16.19
C THR A 288 3.56 6.34 -16.10
N ASP A 289 3.50 5.18 -16.76
CA ASP A 289 2.33 4.32 -16.70
C ASP A 289 2.20 3.62 -15.35
N ALA A 290 3.34 3.27 -14.72
CA ALA A 290 3.35 2.77 -13.35
C ALA A 290 2.76 3.79 -12.35
N ILE A 291 3.09 5.09 -12.50
CA ILE A 291 2.49 6.17 -11.72
C ILE A 291 0.98 6.24 -11.96
N LYS A 292 0.54 6.29 -13.22
CA LYS A 292 -0.90 6.32 -13.54
C LYS A 292 -1.63 5.15 -12.88
N LEU A 293 -1.12 3.94 -13.02
CA LEU A 293 -1.71 2.73 -12.42
C LEU A 293 -1.69 2.75 -10.89
N ALA A 294 -0.69 3.36 -10.25
CA ALA A 294 -0.68 3.51 -8.80
C ALA A 294 -1.88 4.34 -8.28
N PHE A 295 -2.43 5.22 -9.12
CA PHE A 295 -3.60 6.03 -8.83
C PHE A 295 -4.91 5.46 -9.38
N VAL A 296 -4.88 4.64 -10.42
CA VAL A 296 -6.07 4.03 -11.05
C VAL A 296 -6.91 3.23 -10.04
N LYS A 297 -6.33 2.62 -9.01
CA LYS A 297 -7.13 1.99 -7.94
C LYS A 297 -8.11 2.95 -7.28
N ILE A 298 -7.76 4.23 -7.18
CA ILE A 298 -8.61 5.28 -6.62
C ILE A 298 -9.65 5.71 -7.67
N GLU A 299 -9.19 5.87 -8.92
CA GLU A 299 -10.07 6.25 -10.05
C GLU A 299 -11.00 5.10 -10.47
N GLN A 300 -10.57 3.84 -10.37
CA GLN A 300 -11.42 2.67 -10.63
C GLN A 300 -12.57 2.55 -9.62
N ASN A 301 -12.38 2.96 -8.38
CA ASN A 301 -13.49 3.04 -7.43
C ASN A 301 -14.54 4.06 -7.87
N LEU A 302 -14.13 5.16 -8.53
CA LEU A 302 -15.04 6.14 -9.13
C LEU A 302 -15.70 5.61 -10.41
N VAL A 303 -14.93 4.97 -11.29
CA VAL A 303 -15.43 4.40 -12.55
C VAL A 303 -16.40 3.25 -12.31
N ILE A 304 -16.10 2.38 -11.37
CA ILE A 304 -16.99 1.26 -10.98
C ILE A 304 -18.32 1.80 -10.45
N SER A 305 -18.30 2.92 -9.71
CA SER A 305 -19.53 3.54 -9.25
C SER A 305 -20.37 4.15 -10.40
N SER A 306 -19.76 4.67 -11.45
CA SER A 306 -20.46 5.17 -12.63
C SER A 306 -20.99 4.05 -13.54
N TRP A 307 -20.39 2.86 -13.51
CA TRP A 307 -20.89 1.68 -14.25
C TRP A 307 -22.12 1.03 -13.59
N LYS A 308 -22.29 1.15 -12.28
CA LYS A 308 -23.54 0.72 -11.61
C LYS A 308 -24.74 1.59 -11.97
N ASP A 309 -24.53 2.85 -12.28
CA ASP A 309 -25.59 3.70 -12.86
C ASP A 309 -26.08 3.19 -14.21
N SER A 310 -25.36 2.28 -14.87
CA SER A 310 -25.68 1.62 -16.16
C SER A 310 -26.08 0.15 -16.04
N ARG A 311 -26.80 -0.29 -15.03
CA ARG A 311 -27.44 -1.62 -14.90
C ARG A 311 -26.64 -2.83 -15.41
N VAL A 312 -25.37 -2.99 -15.07
CA VAL A 312 -24.59 -4.20 -15.43
C VAL A 312 -24.37 -5.08 -14.20
N SER A 313 -25.14 -6.14 -14.25
CA SER A 313 -25.12 -7.45 -13.53
C SER A 313 -23.98 -7.83 -12.58
N GLY A 314 -24.38 -8.40 -11.50
CA GLY A 314 -23.91 -9.26 -10.41
C GLY A 314 -22.54 -9.96 -10.42
N ARG A 315 -21.73 -9.86 -11.46
CA ARG A 315 -20.38 -10.50 -11.53
C ARG A 315 -19.26 -9.66 -10.91
N LEU A 316 -19.51 -8.41 -10.58
CA LEU A 316 -18.48 -7.47 -10.04
C LEU A 316 -18.54 -7.31 -8.52
N GLN A 317 -19.50 -7.92 -7.82
CA GLN A 317 -19.63 -7.77 -6.36
C GLN A 317 -18.49 -8.41 -5.57
N GLY A 318 -17.90 -9.52 -6.00
CA GLY A 318 -16.75 -10.15 -5.36
C GLY A 318 -15.45 -9.32 -5.52
N SER A 319 -15.25 -8.72 -6.68
CA SER A 319 -14.05 -7.93 -7.01
C SER A 319 -14.03 -6.53 -6.34
N LEU A 320 -15.18 -5.98 -5.94
CA LEU A 320 -15.29 -4.67 -5.30
C LEU A 320 -14.76 -4.66 -3.85
N LYS A 321 -14.91 -5.77 -3.11
CA LYS A 321 -14.44 -5.87 -1.72
C LYS A 321 -12.90 -5.80 -1.62
N GLU A 322 -12.18 -6.30 -2.63
CA GLU A 322 -10.70 -6.23 -2.68
C GLU A 322 -10.15 -4.83 -2.97
N PHE A 323 -10.93 -3.97 -3.62
CA PHE A 323 -10.48 -2.65 -4.08
C PHE A 323 -10.79 -1.49 -3.13
N VAL A 324 -11.56 -1.71 -2.07
CA VAL A 324 -11.97 -0.67 -1.11
C VAL A 324 -10.92 -0.52 0.02
N GLN A 325 -9.66 -0.31 -0.32
CA GLN A 325 -8.63 0.03 0.66
C GLN A 325 -8.44 1.55 0.72
N VAL A 326 -8.86 2.15 1.84
CA VAL A 326 -8.52 3.54 2.16
C VAL A 326 -6.99 3.66 2.21
N PRO A 327 -6.39 4.63 1.50
CA PRO A 327 -4.94 4.80 1.49
C PRO A 327 -4.41 5.01 2.91
N ARG A 328 -3.34 4.28 3.27
CA ARG A 328 -2.73 4.39 4.61
C ARG A 328 -1.60 5.42 4.66
N TYR A 329 -0.98 5.70 3.52
CA TYR A 329 0.21 6.53 3.42
C TYR A 329 -0.08 7.89 2.82
N GLY A 330 0.54 8.94 3.40
CA GLY A 330 0.40 10.33 2.95
C GLY A 330 -0.99 10.91 3.13
N CYS A 331 -1.81 10.31 3.97
CA CYS A 331 -3.14 10.78 4.31
C CYS A 331 -3.14 11.45 5.68
N LEU A 332 -3.98 12.45 5.80
CA LEU A 332 -4.32 13.09 7.06
C LEU A 332 -5.62 12.45 7.55
N LYS A 333 -5.72 12.16 8.84
CA LYS A 333 -6.87 11.46 9.41
C LYS A 333 -7.41 12.20 10.62
N ASP A 334 -8.73 12.25 10.72
CA ASP A 334 -9.47 12.56 11.92
C ASP A 334 -10.24 11.29 12.33
N HIS A 335 -9.95 10.78 13.51
CA HIS A 335 -10.51 9.53 14.02
C HIS A 335 -11.23 9.79 15.34
N GLN A 336 -12.54 9.74 15.29
CA GLN A 336 -13.42 9.80 16.45
C GLN A 336 -13.88 8.39 16.83
N LYS A 337 -14.03 8.14 18.12
CA LYS A 337 -14.52 6.85 18.64
C LYS A 337 -15.42 7.07 19.86
N ILE A 338 -16.45 6.24 19.98
CA ILE A 338 -17.39 6.29 21.09
C ILE A 338 -17.95 4.91 21.40
N GLU A 339 -18.03 4.55 22.66
CA GLU A 339 -18.70 3.32 23.12
C GLU A 339 -20.21 3.42 22.89
N ILE A 340 -20.83 2.37 22.41
CA ILE A 340 -22.26 2.29 22.10
C ILE A 340 -22.94 1.26 23.00
N SER A 341 -24.18 1.56 23.37
CA SER A 341 -25.03 0.67 24.20
C SER A 341 -25.97 -0.18 23.33
N ASP A 342 -26.54 0.42 22.29
CA ASP A 342 -27.46 -0.23 21.37
C ASP A 342 -26.86 -0.27 19.95
N GLU A 343 -26.41 -1.42 19.54
CA GLU A 343 -25.76 -1.65 18.24
C GLU A 343 -26.77 -1.57 17.09
N GLU A 344 -28.01 -2.07 17.26
CA GLU A 344 -29.03 -2.08 16.22
C GLU A 344 -29.48 -0.67 15.88
N GLU A 345 -29.67 0.16 16.91
CA GLU A 345 -30.02 1.57 16.73
C GLU A 345 -28.91 2.33 16.01
N VAL A 346 -27.65 2.14 16.43
CA VAL A 346 -26.49 2.77 15.81
C VAL A 346 -26.32 2.33 14.36
N MET A 347 -26.48 1.05 14.07
CA MET A 347 -26.46 0.54 12.70
C MET A 347 -27.57 1.17 11.85
N LYS A 348 -28.79 1.27 12.36
CA LYS A 348 -29.90 1.96 11.69
C LYS A 348 -29.56 3.41 11.40
N ASN A 349 -28.95 4.11 12.36
CA ASN A 349 -28.54 5.50 12.20
C ASN A 349 -27.44 5.64 11.13
N ILE A 350 -26.40 4.78 11.12
CA ILE A 350 -25.37 4.80 10.08
C ILE A 350 -26.00 4.57 8.69
N TRP A 351 -26.90 3.59 8.56
CA TRP A 351 -27.55 3.30 7.28
C TRP A 351 -28.62 4.31 6.88
N SER A 352 -29.02 5.23 7.75
CA SER A 352 -29.96 6.31 7.46
C SER A 352 -29.32 7.67 7.18
N ILE A 353 -27.97 7.75 7.19
CA ILE A 353 -27.22 9.00 7.01
C ILE A 353 -27.49 9.64 5.63
N GLY A 354 -27.53 10.96 5.56
CA GLY A 354 -27.75 11.73 4.32
C GLY A 354 -29.23 11.88 3.90
N GLY A 355 -29.47 12.53 2.76
CA GLY A 355 -30.80 12.80 2.25
C GLY A 355 -31.68 13.59 3.21
N MET A 356 -32.90 13.12 3.48
CA MET A 356 -33.87 13.81 4.38
C MET A 356 -33.44 13.78 5.85
N HIS A 357 -32.76 12.74 6.32
CA HIS A 357 -32.21 12.64 7.68
C HIS A 357 -31.01 13.56 7.90
N GLY A 358 -30.34 13.94 6.82
CA GLY A 358 -29.13 14.77 6.87
C GLY A 358 -27.94 14.04 7.51
N TRP A 359 -27.01 14.81 8.02
CA TRP A 359 -25.72 14.33 8.56
C TRP A 359 -25.69 14.35 10.10
N TYR A 360 -26.85 14.28 10.73
CA TYR A 360 -27.10 14.28 12.17
C TYR A 360 -26.65 15.52 12.91
N TYR A 361 -25.55 16.15 12.51
CA TYR A 361 -25.03 17.35 13.17
C TYR A 361 -24.53 18.38 12.16
N GLY A 362 -24.76 19.67 12.45
CA GLY A 362 -24.28 20.77 11.62
C GLY A 362 -24.85 20.78 10.18
N ASN A 363 -26.08 20.34 9.97
CA ASN A 363 -26.69 20.21 8.63
C ASN A 363 -26.60 21.50 7.79
N TRP A 364 -26.59 22.67 8.41
CA TRP A 364 -26.43 23.94 7.72
C TRP A 364 -24.99 24.09 7.14
N LEU A 365 -23.96 23.58 7.83
CA LEU A 365 -22.58 23.57 7.32
C LEU A 365 -22.44 22.66 6.10
N TRP A 366 -23.06 21.48 6.14
CA TRP A 366 -23.11 20.56 5.00
C TRP A 366 -23.83 21.20 3.80
N LYS A 367 -24.95 21.92 4.04
CA LYS A 367 -25.65 22.66 3.00
C LYS A 367 -24.78 23.79 2.42
N THR A 368 -24.12 24.57 3.26
CA THR A 368 -23.20 25.62 2.83
C THR A 368 -22.06 25.05 2.00
N ARG A 369 -21.46 23.95 2.45
CA ARG A 369 -20.41 23.24 1.73
C ARG A 369 -20.91 22.78 0.35
N GLY A 370 -22.13 22.24 0.27
CA GLY A 370 -22.73 21.85 -1.01
C GLY A 370 -22.96 23.04 -1.96
N HIS A 371 -23.35 24.22 -1.46
CA HIS A 371 -23.46 25.42 -2.27
C HIS A 371 -22.10 25.91 -2.80
N ILE A 372 -21.06 25.93 -1.94
CA ILE A 372 -19.69 26.26 -2.33
C ILE A 372 -19.21 25.29 -3.42
N ASP A 373 -19.45 24.00 -3.25
CA ASP A 373 -19.08 22.98 -4.23
C ASP A 373 -19.69 23.25 -5.63
N LYS A 374 -20.97 23.65 -5.66
CA LYS A 374 -21.63 24.07 -6.90
C LYS A 374 -21.00 25.28 -7.56
N LEU A 375 -20.62 26.28 -6.76
CA LEU A 375 -19.98 27.50 -7.26
C LEU A 375 -18.65 27.21 -7.96
N VAL A 376 -17.90 26.20 -7.46
CA VAL A 376 -16.66 25.77 -8.07
C VAL A 376 -16.85 24.65 -9.14
N GLY A 377 -18.11 24.37 -9.49
CA GLY A 377 -18.47 23.39 -10.54
C GLY A 377 -18.38 21.93 -10.07
N GLY A 378 -18.55 21.66 -8.79
CA GLY A 378 -18.71 20.32 -8.23
C GLY A 378 -20.16 19.83 -8.24
N VAL A 379 -20.40 18.63 -7.67
CA VAL A 379 -21.70 17.95 -7.70
C VAL A 379 -22.74 18.56 -6.74
N GLY A 380 -22.31 19.20 -5.67
CA GLY A 380 -23.18 19.75 -4.63
C GLY A 380 -24.12 18.70 -4.01
N LEU A 381 -25.13 19.14 -3.28
CA LEU A 381 -26.15 18.28 -2.66
C LEU A 381 -27.25 17.77 -3.64
N ARG A 382 -26.99 17.78 -4.94
CA ARG A 382 -28.04 17.51 -5.96
C ARG A 382 -28.50 16.06 -6.04
N ARG A 383 -27.70 15.12 -5.58
CA ARG A 383 -27.98 13.68 -5.80
C ARG A 383 -28.92 13.08 -4.77
N GLY A 384 -29.02 13.68 -3.59
CA GLY A 384 -29.86 13.15 -2.53
C GLY A 384 -29.48 11.72 -2.15
N ARG A 385 -30.48 10.92 -1.84
CA ARG A 385 -30.36 9.51 -1.46
C ARG A 385 -31.31 8.66 -2.31
N THR A 386 -30.84 7.51 -2.79
CA THR A 386 -31.61 6.63 -3.67
C THR A 386 -32.71 5.89 -2.91
N HIS A 387 -32.47 5.48 -1.64
CA HIS A 387 -33.44 4.79 -0.81
C HIS A 387 -33.38 5.29 0.65
N PRO A 388 -34.51 5.48 1.37
CA PRO A 388 -34.53 6.11 2.70
C PRO A 388 -33.70 5.38 3.78
N THR A 389 -33.63 4.05 3.75
CA THR A 389 -33.04 3.22 4.81
C THR A 389 -32.05 2.17 4.31
N HIS A 390 -31.79 2.14 3.00
CA HIS A 390 -30.89 1.17 2.39
C HIS A 390 -29.79 1.88 1.62
N LEU A 391 -28.57 1.35 1.70
CA LEU A 391 -27.40 1.82 0.95
C LEU A 391 -26.74 0.62 0.28
N ASP A 392 -26.54 0.73 -1.02
CA ASP A 392 -25.80 -0.23 -1.82
C ASP A 392 -24.45 0.34 -2.26
N ASN A 393 -23.50 -0.57 -2.51
CA ASN A 393 -22.23 -0.17 -3.07
C ASN A 393 -22.42 0.52 -4.42
N GLY A 394 -21.91 1.72 -4.58
CA GLY A 394 -22.06 2.55 -5.77
C GLY A 394 -23.18 3.58 -5.69
N ASP A 395 -23.98 3.61 -4.62
CA ASP A 395 -25.02 4.63 -4.44
C ASP A 395 -24.44 6.02 -4.29
N ALA A 396 -25.15 7.01 -4.84
CA ALA A 396 -24.88 8.41 -4.57
C ALA A 396 -25.57 8.83 -3.27
N LEU A 397 -24.83 9.49 -2.38
CA LEU A 397 -25.31 9.99 -1.11
C LEU A 397 -24.90 11.44 -0.95
N ASP A 398 -25.77 12.38 -1.30
CA ASP A 398 -25.48 13.81 -1.39
C ASP A 398 -24.26 14.07 -2.32
N PHE A 399 -23.12 14.48 -1.80
CA PHE A 399 -21.87 14.64 -2.54
C PHE A 399 -20.84 13.52 -2.24
N TRP A 400 -21.32 12.42 -1.66
CA TRP A 400 -20.54 11.23 -1.40
C TRP A 400 -20.96 10.07 -2.32
N ARG A 401 -20.04 9.15 -2.52
CA ARG A 401 -20.31 7.86 -3.19
C ARG A 401 -20.07 6.73 -2.19
N VAL A 402 -21.01 5.82 -2.07
CA VAL A 402 -20.87 4.63 -1.25
C VAL A 402 -19.90 3.67 -1.92
N LEU A 403 -18.72 3.47 -1.34
CA LEU A 403 -17.75 2.50 -1.81
C LEU A 403 -17.99 1.11 -1.23
N LEU A 404 -18.36 1.06 0.05
CA LEU A 404 -18.69 -0.17 0.75
C LEU A 404 -19.85 0.09 1.71
N ALA A 405 -20.88 -0.74 1.63
CA ALA A 405 -21.97 -0.83 2.60
C ALA A 405 -22.11 -2.31 2.98
N ASP A 406 -21.42 -2.72 4.04
CA ASP A 406 -21.38 -4.09 4.51
C ASP A 406 -21.98 -4.17 5.92
N LYS A 407 -23.20 -4.70 6.03
CA LYS A 407 -23.90 -4.85 7.32
C LYS A 407 -23.33 -5.97 8.18
N GLU A 408 -22.79 -7.02 7.59
CA GLU A 408 -22.20 -8.14 8.31
C GLU A 408 -20.89 -7.70 8.99
N GLN A 409 -20.06 -6.94 8.26
CA GLN A 409 -18.85 -6.34 8.79
C GLN A 409 -19.10 -5.02 9.54
N LYS A 410 -20.37 -4.59 9.65
CA LYS A 410 -20.78 -3.33 10.32
C LYS A 410 -19.99 -2.12 9.82
N ARG A 411 -19.79 -2.04 8.49
CA ARG A 411 -18.86 -1.07 7.90
C ARG A 411 -19.49 -0.33 6.73
N LEU A 412 -19.49 1.00 6.81
CA LEU A 412 -19.88 1.90 5.72
C LEU A 412 -18.68 2.77 5.34
N LEU A 413 -18.30 2.75 4.06
CA LEU A 413 -17.22 3.57 3.52
C LEU A 413 -17.74 4.45 2.39
N LEU A 414 -17.51 5.75 2.52
CA LEU A 414 -17.94 6.78 1.58
C LEU A 414 -16.71 7.47 0.95
N PHE A 415 -16.83 7.87 -0.31
CA PHE A 415 -15.84 8.65 -1.04
C PHE A 415 -16.44 10.00 -1.45
N ALA A 416 -15.68 11.08 -1.27
CA ALA A 416 -16.12 12.42 -1.62
C ALA A 416 -16.02 12.68 -3.12
N GLU A 417 -17.15 12.95 -3.77
CA GLU A 417 -17.21 13.41 -5.18
C GLU A 417 -17.21 14.94 -5.32
N MET A 418 -17.26 15.65 -4.20
CA MET A 418 -17.13 17.11 -4.20
C MET A 418 -15.74 17.53 -4.66
N LYS A 419 -15.63 18.72 -5.22
CA LYS A 419 -14.34 19.29 -5.61
C LYS A 419 -13.51 19.65 -4.38
N LEU A 420 -12.45 18.87 -4.19
CA LEU A 420 -11.46 19.03 -3.12
C LEU A 420 -10.06 19.20 -3.73
N PRO A 421 -9.16 19.90 -3.04
CA PRO A 421 -7.75 19.89 -3.41
C PRO A 421 -7.07 18.60 -2.89
N GLY A 422 -7.71 17.45 -3.17
CA GLY A 422 -7.31 16.13 -2.72
C GLY A 422 -8.45 15.13 -2.83
N GLU A 423 -8.30 14.00 -2.18
CA GLU A 423 -9.27 12.91 -2.13
C GLU A 423 -9.70 12.70 -0.67
N ALA A 424 -10.98 12.43 -0.42
CA ALA A 424 -11.49 12.26 0.93
C ALA A 424 -12.37 11.02 1.06
N TRP A 425 -12.24 10.33 2.17
CA TRP A 425 -13.05 9.20 2.59
C TRP A 425 -13.65 9.46 3.95
N LEU A 426 -14.86 8.98 4.16
CA LEU A 426 -15.51 8.94 5.46
C LEU A 426 -15.95 7.51 5.73
N GLU A 427 -15.47 6.95 6.82
CA GLU A 427 -15.71 5.57 7.22
C GLU A 427 -16.41 5.52 8.56
N PHE A 428 -17.43 4.66 8.66
CA PHE A 428 -18.08 4.27 9.90
C PHE A 428 -17.93 2.77 10.06
N SER A 429 -17.51 2.33 11.26
CA SER A 429 -17.42 0.91 11.59
C SER A 429 -17.67 0.68 13.07
N ILE A 430 -18.21 -0.49 13.41
CA ILE A 430 -18.40 -0.93 14.79
C ILE A 430 -17.49 -2.14 15.00
N ASP A 431 -16.66 -2.10 16.04
CA ASP A 431 -15.76 -3.19 16.40
C ASP A 431 -16.42 -4.22 17.33
N GLU A 432 -15.70 -5.29 17.63
CA GLU A 432 -16.16 -6.37 18.52
C GLU A 432 -16.40 -5.91 19.98
N ASN A 433 -15.77 -4.81 20.38
CA ASN A 433 -15.91 -4.21 21.71
C ASN A 433 -17.09 -3.21 21.80
N ARG A 434 -17.96 -3.16 20.78
CA ARG A 434 -19.06 -2.21 20.67
C ARG A 434 -18.59 -0.76 20.71
N VAL A 435 -17.49 -0.45 20.02
CA VAL A 435 -17.02 0.91 19.81
C VAL A 435 -17.35 1.33 18.38
N LEU A 436 -18.08 2.43 18.24
CA LEU A 436 -18.29 3.10 16.96
C LEU A 436 -17.06 3.92 16.61
N HIS A 437 -16.48 3.64 15.44
CA HIS A 437 -15.40 4.41 14.83
C HIS A 437 -15.94 5.25 13.68
N GLN A 438 -15.58 6.51 13.67
CA GLN A 438 -15.80 7.45 12.56
C GLN A 438 -14.45 7.99 12.13
N ILE A 439 -14.04 7.68 10.90
CA ILE A 439 -12.71 8.01 10.39
C ILE A 439 -12.86 8.84 9.11
N ALA A 440 -12.47 10.11 9.19
CA ALA A 440 -12.30 10.95 8.00
C ALA A 440 -10.84 10.85 7.55
N THR A 441 -10.62 10.39 6.34
CA THR A 441 -9.30 10.29 5.73
C THR A 441 -9.22 11.25 4.56
N PHE A 442 -8.19 12.08 4.53
CA PHE A 442 -7.94 13.02 3.45
C PHE A 442 -6.56 12.82 2.84
N ARG A 443 -6.49 12.66 1.55
CA ARG A 443 -5.25 12.60 0.78
C ARG A 443 -5.06 13.92 0.05
N PRO A 444 -4.23 14.83 0.60
CA PRO A 444 -4.06 16.16 0.03
C PRO A 444 -3.35 16.09 -1.33
N ARG A 445 -3.78 16.95 -2.25
CA ARG A 445 -3.10 17.19 -3.52
C ARG A 445 -2.26 18.45 -3.42
N GLY A 446 -0.96 18.27 -3.25
CA GLY A 446 -0.01 19.36 -3.12
C GLY A 446 -0.15 20.17 -1.83
N LEU A 447 0.51 21.33 -1.79
CA LEU A 447 0.50 22.24 -0.66
C LEU A 447 -0.90 22.79 -0.36
N TRP A 448 -1.66 23.13 -1.39
CA TRP A 448 -3.02 23.67 -1.25
C TRP A 448 -3.97 22.67 -0.59
N GLY A 449 -3.83 21.38 -0.87
CA GLY A 449 -4.61 20.34 -0.19
C GLY A 449 -4.31 20.28 1.31
N ARG A 450 -3.05 20.46 1.71
CA ARG A 450 -2.68 20.49 3.12
C ARG A 450 -3.19 21.72 3.83
N LEU A 451 -3.03 22.89 3.23
CA LEU A 451 -3.57 24.14 3.78
C LEU A 451 -5.08 24.03 3.94
N TYR A 452 -5.77 23.48 2.95
CA TYR A 452 -7.20 23.20 3.05
C TYR A 452 -7.54 22.33 4.25
N TRP A 453 -6.84 21.20 4.46
CA TRP A 453 -7.11 20.32 5.60
C TRP A 453 -6.95 21.04 6.93
N TYR A 454 -5.83 21.74 7.12
CA TYR A 454 -5.60 22.47 8.37
C TYR A 454 -6.60 23.60 8.60
N ALA A 455 -7.05 24.27 7.54
CA ALA A 455 -8.11 25.27 7.63
C ALA A 455 -9.47 24.66 8.00
N MET A 456 -9.72 23.40 7.58
CA MET A 456 -10.96 22.68 7.88
C MET A 456 -10.94 21.95 9.22
N LEU A 457 -9.78 21.74 9.83
CA LEU A 457 -9.63 20.97 11.08
C LEU A 457 -10.53 21.46 12.23
N PRO A 458 -10.68 22.77 12.50
CA PRO A 458 -11.60 23.25 13.54
C PRO A 458 -13.06 22.88 13.26
N PHE A 459 -13.47 22.91 11.98
CA PHE A 459 -14.83 22.52 11.57
C PHE A 459 -15.03 21.01 11.68
N HIS A 460 -14.00 20.21 11.35
CA HIS A 460 -14.03 18.77 11.52
C HIS A 460 -14.25 18.38 12.96
N PHE A 461 -13.48 18.95 13.89
CA PHE A 461 -13.65 18.66 15.31
C PHE A 461 -15.09 18.92 15.77
N PHE A 462 -15.67 20.06 15.42
CA PHE A 462 -17.01 20.43 15.80
C PHE A 462 -18.09 19.52 15.16
N ILE A 463 -17.98 19.28 13.83
CA ILE A 463 -18.98 18.53 13.08
C ILE A 463 -18.89 17.04 13.41
N PHE A 464 -17.71 16.46 13.44
CA PHE A 464 -17.53 15.01 13.57
C PHE A 464 -17.75 14.54 15.00
N ASP A 465 -17.35 15.32 16.01
CA ASP A 465 -17.68 15.03 17.41
C ASP A 465 -19.19 15.04 17.65
N GLY A 466 -19.89 16.06 17.15
CA GLY A 466 -21.35 16.14 17.25
C GLY A 466 -22.06 15.04 16.44
N MET A 467 -21.52 14.67 15.29
CA MET A 467 -22.10 13.64 14.42
C MET A 467 -21.99 12.25 15.05
N ILE A 468 -20.80 11.86 15.53
CA ILE A 468 -20.61 10.53 16.15
C ILE A 468 -21.46 10.36 17.42
N LYS A 469 -21.57 11.41 18.25
CA LYS A 469 -22.43 11.39 19.45
C LYS A 469 -23.88 11.14 19.09
N ARG A 470 -24.42 11.85 18.10
CA ARG A 470 -25.80 11.68 17.67
C ARG A 470 -26.07 10.38 16.96
N ILE A 471 -25.13 9.86 16.19
CA ILE A 471 -25.25 8.51 15.61
C ILE A 471 -25.29 7.46 16.72
N ALA A 472 -24.50 7.64 17.79
CA ALA A 472 -24.48 6.76 18.95
C ALA A 472 -25.67 6.95 19.93
N GLY A 473 -26.65 7.81 19.60
CA GLY A 473 -27.78 8.09 20.48
C GLY A 473 -27.44 8.89 21.75
N LYS A 474 -26.27 9.54 21.77
CA LYS A 474 -25.83 10.40 22.89
C LYS A 474 -26.04 11.87 22.51
N ASN A 475 -26.68 12.63 23.41
CA ASN A 475 -26.91 14.08 23.23
C ASN A 475 -25.66 14.90 23.53
#